data_f3d21c7200ec66e7c632caef40e7737a
#
_entry.id   f3d21c7200ec66e7c632caef40e7737a
#
_cell.length_a   1.000
_cell.length_b   1.000
_cell.length_c   1.000
_cell.angle_alpha   90.00
_cell.angle_beta   90.00
_cell.angle_gamma   90.00
#
_symmetry.space_group_name_H-M   'P 1'
#
loop_
_entity.id
_entity.type
_entity.pdbx_description
1 polymer ?
#
loop_
_entity_poly.entity_id
_entity_poly.type
_entity_poly.pdbx_seq_one_letter_code
_entity_poly.pdbx_strand_id
1 'polypeptide(L)'
;KFKKQIKGFLGIGSAPEFLENLMWKKFTKKMKTETIKRGIYNLRRDNYEYPITYQLIKDGRKNKILHKKINSKINVTMIHGSKDEVVPQSYSKKILKIFNRAKKKLILIKDGDHSLSNKKGIKKIVLELDKIVSDIV
;
A
#
# COMPACT_ATOMS: atom_id res chain seq x y z
N LYS A 1 -15.84 -1.24 -13.96
CA LYS A 1 -15.96 -2.36 -14.90
C LYS A 1 -15.96 -3.73 -14.19
N PHE A 2 -15.14 -3.95 -13.15
CA PHE A 2 -14.93 -5.26 -12.51
C PHE A 2 -15.60 -5.45 -11.14
N LYS A 3 -16.49 -4.56 -10.71
CA LYS A 3 -17.06 -4.57 -9.34
C LYS A 3 -17.73 -5.90 -8.94
N LYS A 4 -18.39 -6.58 -9.89
CA LYS A 4 -19.06 -7.87 -9.62
C LYS A 4 -18.08 -9.06 -9.54
N GLN A 5 -16.88 -8.92 -10.07
CA GLN A 5 -15.87 -9.96 -10.11
C GLN A 5 -14.96 -9.96 -8.86
N ILE A 6 -14.86 -8.80 -8.17
CA ILE A 6 -14.06 -8.68 -6.95
C ILE A 6 -14.91 -9.20 -5.78
N LYS A 7 -14.47 -10.27 -5.15
CA LYS A 7 -15.16 -10.95 -4.05
C LYS A 7 -14.57 -10.63 -2.68
N GLY A 8 -13.29 -10.28 -2.63
CA GLY A 8 -12.59 -9.92 -1.39
C GLY A 8 -11.38 -9.06 -1.67
N PHE A 9 -10.81 -8.48 -0.64
CA PHE A 9 -9.58 -7.67 -0.72
C PHE A 9 -8.67 -7.98 0.46
N LEU A 10 -7.44 -8.40 0.17
CA LEU A 10 -6.39 -8.58 1.16
C LEU A 10 -5.23 -7.62 0.86
N GLY A 11 -4.97 -6.70 1.75
CA GLY A 11 -3.85 -5.76 1.65
C GLY A 11 -2.76 -6.07 2.68
N ILE A 12 -1.52 -6.16 2.25
CA ILE A 12 -0.36 -6.49 3.08
C ILE A 12 0.62 -5.32 2.98
N GLY A 13 0.91 -4.64 4.10
CA GLY A 13 1.81 -3.48 4.14
C GLY A 13 1.49 -2.39 3.10
N SER A 14 0.22 -2.26 2.71
CA SER A 14 -0.18 -1.48 1.55
C SER A 14 -0.02 0.02 1.77
N ALA A 15 0.54 0.71 0.78
CA ALA A 15 0.82 2.14 0.81
C ALA A 15 0.27 2.86 -0.45
N PRO A 16 -1.05 3.00 -0.61
CA PRO A 16 -1.57 3.81 -1.71
C PRO A 16 -1.04 5.24 -1.60
N GLU A 17 -0.77 5.85 -2.77
CA GLU A 17 -0.19 7.20 -2.87
C GLU A 17 1.22 7.33 -2.26
N PHE A 18 1.99 6.20 -2.13
CA PHE A 18 3.33 6.25 -1.55
C PHE A 18 4.28 7.15 -2.33
N LEU A 19 4.14 7.22 -3.66
CA LEU A 19 4.96 8.06 -4.53
C LEU A 19 4.93 9.54 -4.10
N GLU A 20 3.77 10.06 -3.76
CA GLU A 20 3.63 11.43 -3.26
C GLU A 20 3.94 11.51 -1.76
N ASN A 21 3.30 10.65 -0.97
CA ASN A 21 3.26 10.85 0.48
C ASN A 21 4.48 10.30 1.22
N LEU A 22 5.11 9.23 0.73
CA LEU A 22 6.25 8.58 1.40
C LEU A 22 7.57 8.78 0.64
N MET A 23 7.53 9.10 -0.66
CA MET A 23 8.72 9.32 -1.46
C MET A 23 8.92 10.78 -1.82
N TRP A 24 8.05 11.38 -2.66
CA TRP A 24 8.22 12.74 -3.17
C TRP A 24 8.29 13.80 -2.06
N LYS A 25 7.49 13.66 -1.01
CA LYS A 25 7.55 14.58 0.14
C LYS A 25 8.90 14.56 0.85
N LYS A 26 9.59 13.41 0.84
CA LYS A 26 10.93 13.25 1.45
C LYS A 26 12.07 13.73 0.55
N PHE A 27 11.81 13.95 -0.75
CA PHE A 27 12.82 14.49 -1.65
C PHE A 27 13.22 15.92 -1.24
N THR A 28 14.51 16.19 -1.23
CA THR A 28 15.04 17.54 -1.03
C THR A 28 14.62 18.46 -2.17
N LYS A 29 14.75 19.77 -1.99
CA LYS A 29 14.51 20.75 -3.05
C LYS A 29 15.37 20.48 -4.28
N LYS A 30 16.65 20.13 -4.08
CA LYS A 30 17.58 19.77 -5.16
C LYS A 30 17.11 18.54 -5.94
N MET A 31 16.76 17.45 -5.24
CA MET A 31 16.25 16.23 -5.88
C MET A 31 14.98 16.47 -6.69
N LYS A 32 14.03 17.25 -6.14
CA LYS A 32 12.80 17.62 -6.86
C LYS A 32 13.08 18.44 -8.10
N THR A 33 13.95 19.44 -8.00
CA THR A 33 14.33 20.29 -9.13
C THR A 33 15.01 19.46 -10.23
N GLU A 34 15.92 18.57 -9.86
CA GLU A 34 16.62 17.69 -10.81
C GLU A 34 15.63 16.73 -11.49
N THR A 35 14.75 16.09 -10.73
CA THR A 35 13.71 15.19 -11.28
C THR A 35 12.82 15.92 -12.28
N ILE A 36 12.43 17.17 -11.99
CA ILE A 36 11.58 17.96 -12.89
C ILE A 36 12.33 18.36 -14.15
N LYS A 37 13.57 18.89 -14.01
CA LYS A 37 14.36 19.40 -15.15
C LYS A 37 14.83 18.30 -16.10
N ARG A 38 15.31 17.17 -15.53
CA ARG A 38 15.88 16.05 -16.30
C ARG A 38 14.86 14.96 -16.63
N GLY A 39 13.65 15.06 -16.06
CA GLY A 39 12.62 14.04 -16.20
C GLY A 39 12.84 12.79 -15.32
N ILE A 40 14.02 12.65 -14.71
CA ILE A 40 14.45 11.48 -13.93
C ILE A 40 15.43 11.86 -12.84
N TYR A 41 15.37 11.15 -11.72
CA TYR A 41 16.35 11.16 -10.64
C TYR A 41 16.67 9.73 -10.23
N ASN A 42 17.95 9.36 -10.19
CA ASN A 42 18.39 8.05 -9.72
C ASN A 42 18.55 8.09 -8.20
N LEU A 43 17.57 7.54 -7.50
CA LEU A 43 17.59 7.41 -6.05
C LEU A 43 18.49 6.24 -5.66
N ARG A 44 19.62 6.55 -5.01
CA ARG A 44 20.51 5.52 -4.45
C ARG A 44 20.03 5.11 -3.07
N ARG A 45 19.89 3.83 -2.86
CA ARG A 45 19.59 3.23 -1.56
C ARG A 45 20.32 1.90 -1.47
N ASP A 46 21.17 1.78 -0.45
CA ASP A 46 22.06 0.63 -0.27
C ASP A 46 22.90 0.42 -1.55
N ASN A 47 22.89 -0.76 -2.13
CA ASN A 47 23.61 -1.10 -3.36
C ASN A 47 22.76 -0.96 -4.64
N TYR A 48 21.59 -0.35 -4.55
CA TYR A 48 20.65 -0.23 -5.67
C TYR A 48 20.43 1.21 -6.09
N GLU A 49 20.25 1.41 -7.40
CA GLU A 49 19.75 2.66 -7.98
C GLU A 49 18.33 2.47 -8.47
N TYR A 50 17.44 3.35 -8.04
CA TYR A 50 16.04 3.36 -8.43
C TYR A 50 15.77 4.58 -9.30
N PRO A 51 15.49 4.41 -10.60
CA PRO A 51 15.15 5.51 -11.48
C PRO A 51 13.74 6.01 -11.16
N ILE A 52 13.64 7.18 -10.58
CA ILE A 52 12.36 7.84 -10.27
C ILE A 52 12.09 8.88 -11.34
N THR A 53 11.15 8.58 -12.23
CA THR A 53 10.78 9.52 -13.29
C THR A 53 9.76 10.55 -12.79
N TYR A 54 9.81 11.76 -13.35
CA TYR A 54 8.78 12.76 -13.07
C TYR A 54 7.40 12.34 -13.58
N GLN A 55 7.38 11.54 -14.66
CA GLN A 55 6.14 10.96 -15.16
C GLN A 55 5.48 10.03 -14.14
N LEU A 56 6.26 9.18 -13.47
CA LEU A 56 5.77 8.30 -12.40
C LEU A 56 5.09 9.11 -11.26
N ILE A 57 5.70 10.24 -10.87
CA ILE A 57 5.12 11.14 -9.86
C ILE A 57 3.80 11.75 -10.35
N LYS A 58 3.76 12.23 -11.61
CA LYS A 58 2.54 12.78 -12.20
C LYS A 58 1.40 11.76 -12.27
N ASP A 59 1.71 10.54 -12.65
CA ASP A 59 0.72 9.46 -12.75
C ASP A 59 0.23 9.03 -11.36
N GLY A 60 1.11 8.95 -10.37
CA GLY A 60 0.73 8.72 -8.99
C GLY A 60 -0.26 9.78 -8.47
N ARG A 61 -0.06 11.06 -8.83
CA ARG A 61 -0.98 12.15 -8.47
C ARG A 61 -2.36 12.03 -9.12
N LYS A 62 -2.42 11.59 -10.38
CA LYS A 62 -3.69 11.36 -11.10
C LYS A 62 -4.47 10.18 -10.52
N ASN A 63 -3.79 9.18 -9.98
CA ASN A 63 -4.37 7.93 -9.50
C ASN A 63 -4.59 7.90 -7.97
N LYS A 64 -4.76 9.04 -7.34
CA LYS A 64 -5.07 9.11 -5.90
C LYS A 64 -6.41 8.46 -5.57
N ILE A 65 -6.45 7.70 -4.48
CA ILE A 65 -7.64 6.94 -4.05
C ILE A 65 -8.05 7.20 -2.60
N LEU A 66 -7.18 7.70 -1.74
CA LEU A 66 -7.45 7.85 -0.30
C LEU A 66 -8.54 8.86 0.04
N HIS A 67 -8.87 9.76 -0.90
CA HIS A 67 -9.98 10.70 -0.79
C HIS A 67 -11.32 10.14 -1.28
N LYS A 68 -11.30 8.97 -1.95
CA LYS A 68 -12.51 8.35 -2.54
C LYS A 68 -13.26 7.52 -1.50
N LYS A 69 -14.53 7.27 -1.78
CA LYS A 69 -15.34 6.29 -1.05
C LYS A 69 -15.65 5.12 -1.98
N ILE A 70 -15.31 3.91 -1.55
CA ILE A 70 -15.59 2.67 -2.28
C ILE A 70 -16.81 2.02 -1.65
N ASN A 71 -17.93 2.08 -2.36
CA ASN A 71 -19.17 1.46 -1.93
C ASN A 71 -19.17 -0.03 -2.34
N SER A 72 -18.69 -0.89 -1.49
CA SER A 72 -18.61 -2.33 -1.71
C SER A 72 -18.90 -3.09 -0.42
N LYS A 73 -19.59 -4.23 -0.55
CA LYS A 73 -19.95 -5.13 0.58
C LYS A 73 -18.95 -6.29 0.76
N ILE A 74 -17.81 -6.28 0.05
CA ILE A 74 -16.80 -7.34 0.12
C ILE A 74 -16.10 -7.37 1.49
N ASN A 75 -15.46 -8.48 1.81
CA ASN A 75 -14.53 -8.57 2.92
C ASN A 75 -13.24 -7.82 2.58
N VAL A 76 -12.79 -6.94 3.48
CA VAL A 76 -11.54 -6.17 3.34
C VAL A 76 -10.67 -6.42 4.56
N THR A 77 -9.60 -7.16 4.37
CA THR A 77 -8.61 -7.46 5.40
C THR A 77 -7.30 -6.74 5.11
N MET A 78 -6.79 -6.00 6.09
CA MET A 78 -5.47 -5.39 6.04
C MET A 78 -4.56 -6.09 7.04
N ILE A 79 -3.37 -6.50 6.58
CA ILE A 79 -2.30 -7.07 7.42
C ILE A 79 -1.13 -6.09 7.44
N HIS A 80 -0.61 -5.79 8.62
CA HIS A 80 0.49 -4.84 8.78
C HIS A 80 1.46 -5.29 9.85
N GLY A 81 2.76 -5.12 9.62
CA GLY A 81 3.77 -5.38 10.64
C GLY A 81 3.84 -4.26 11.67
N SER A 82 3.94 -4.60 12.95
CA SER A 82 4.01 -3.57 13.99
C SER A 82 5.33 -2.79 14.00
N LYS A 83 6.38 -3.34 13.38
CA LYS A 83 7.70 -2.72 13.19
C LYS A 83 7.97 -2.39 11.71
N ASP A 84 6.93 -2.16 10.92
CA ASP A 84 7.08 -1.70 9.54
C ASP A 84 7.67 -0.27 9.51
N GLU A 85 8.95 -0.16 9.15
CA GLU A 85 9.69 1.11 9.06
C GLU A 85 9.50 1.80 7.69
N VAL A 86 8.95 1.09 6.71
CA VAL A 86 8.77 1.59 5.34
C VAL A 86 7.42 2.29 5.21
N VAL A 87 6.36 1.63 5.67
CA VAL A 87 4.98 2.11 5.56
C VAL A 87 4.35 2.24 6.95
N PRO A 88 3.94 3.44 7.38
CA PRO A 88 3.26 3.61 8.65
C PRO A 88 1.93 2.83 8.71
N GLN A 89 1.63 2.19 9.84
CA GLN A 89 0.38 1.44 10.06
C GLN A 89 -0.89 2.25 9.78
N SER A 90 -0.80 3.58 9.91
CA SER A 90 -1.91 4.49 9.61
C SER A 90 -2.44 4.35 8.17
N TYR A 91 -1.61 3.86 7.22
CA TYR A 91 -2.04 3.61 5.85
C TYR A 91 -3.08 2.50 5.76
N SER A 92 -2.89 1.38 6.47
CA SER A 92 -3.91 0.32 6.55
C SER A 92 -5.24 0.84 7.10
N LYS A 93 -5.20 1.69 8.13
CA LYS A 93 -6.41 2.35 8.67
C LYS A 93 -7.06 3.30 7.65
N LYS A 94 -6.26 4.06 6.88
CA LYS A 94 -6.77 4.94 5.82
C LYS A 94 -7.45 4.13 4.72
N ILE A 95 -6.86 3.00 4.30
CA ILE A 95 -7.46 2.11 3.30
C ILE A 95 -8.80 1.57 3.80
N LEU A 96 -8.88 1.10 5.03
CA LEU A 96 -10.15 0.61 5.59
C LEU A 96 -11.23 1.70 5.63
N LYS A 97 -10.85 2.97 5.81
CA LYS A 97 -11.82 4.09 5.82
C LYS A 97 -12.46 4.36 4.45
N ILE A 98 -11.75 4.12 3.35
CA ILE A 98 -12.32 4.36 2.01
C ILE A 98 -13.39 3.35 1.63
N PHE A 99 -13.39 2.15 2.21
CA PHE A 99 -14.43 1.14 2.02
C PHE A 99 -15.57 1.39 3.01
N ASN A 100 -16.66 2.01 2.58
CA ASN A 100 -17.71 2.45 3.50
C ASN A 100 -18.71 1.35 3.92
N ARG A 101 -18.95 0.31 3.09
CA ARG A 101 -19.92 -0.78 3.34
C ARG A 101 -19.28 -2.17 3.50
N ALA A 102 -17.96 -2.26 3.48
CA ALA A 102 -17.23 -3.52 3.58
C ALA A 102 -17.22 -4.09 5.00
N LYS A 103 -17.13 -5.40 5.12
CA LYS A 103 -16.69 -6.04 6.37
C LYS A 103 -15.19 -5.83 6.50
N LYS A 104 -14.76 -5.10 7.54
CA LYS A 104 -13.38 -4.61 7.67
C LYS A 104 -12.64 -5.34 8.75
N LYS A 105 -11.37 -5.68 8.47
CA LYS A 105 -10.47 -6.30 9.44
C LYS A 105 -9.08 -5.69 9.33
N LEU A 106 -8.47 -5.33 10.47
CA LEU A 106 -7.07 -4.95 10.58
C LEU A 106 -6.36 -5.97 11.47
N ILE A 107 -5.27 -6.52 10.95
CA ILE A 107 -4.41 -7.47 11.66
C ILE A 107 -3.03 -6.84 11.78
N LEU A 108 -2.59 -6.64 13.00
CA LEU A 108 -1.22 -6.21 13.31
C LEU A 108 -0.41 -7.43 13.72
N ILE A 109 0.66 -7.70 12.96
CA ILE A 109 1.60 -8.76 13.30
C ILE A 109 2.65 -8.18 14.23
N LYS A 110 2.63 -8.61 15.49
CA LYS A 110 3.58 -8.19 16.51
C LYS A 110 5.00 -8.48 16.04
N ASP A 111 5.87 -7.46 16.13
CA ASP A 111 7.28 -7.48 15.68
C ASP A 111 7.48 -7.78 14.19
N GLY A 112 6.42 -7.73 13.38
CA GLY A 112 6.51 -7.89 11.93
C GLY A 112 7.11 -6.65 11.25
N ASP A 113 7.97 -6.88 10.29
CA ASP A 113 8.56 -5.89 9.39
C ASP A 113 7.63 -5.56 8.20
N HIS A 114 8.14 -4.79 7.24
CA HIS A 114 7.39 -4.45 6.02
C HIS A 114 7.10 -5.67 5.14
N SER A 115 8.03 -6.59 5.03
CA SER A 115 7.94 -7.74 4.11
C SER A 115 7.02 -8.84 4.63
N LEU A 116 6.91 -8.99 5.95
CA LEU A 116 6.18 -10.08 6.62
C LEU A 116 6.53 -11.47 6.08
N SER A 117 7.78 -11.64 5.57
CA SER A 117 8.25 -12.85 4.89
C SER A 117 8.67 -13.97 5.83
N ASN A 118 8.70 -13.72 7.14
CA ASN A 118 8.98 -14.76 8.12
C ASN A 118 7.83 -15.76 8.26
N LYS A 119 8.11 -16.94 8.81
CA LYS A 119 7.14 -18.04 8.95
C LYS A 119 5.81 -17.61 9.62
N LYS A 120 5.86 -16.74 10.63
CA LYS A 120 4.69 -16.24 11.35
C LYS A 120 3.85 -15.31 10.44
N GLY A 121 4.50 -14.42 9.71
CA GLY A 121 3.87 -13.51 8.76
C GLY A 121 3.18 -14.27 7.63
N ILE A 122 3.91 -15.16 6.96
CA ILE A 122 3.38 -15.99 5.86
C ILE A 122 2.20 -16.83 6.32
N LYS A 123 2.32 -17.55 7.45
CA LYS A 123 1.23 -18.36 8.00
C LYS A 123 -0.04 -17.52 8.23
N LYS A 124 0.12 -16.29 8.74
CA LYS A 124 -1.02 -15.40 8.98
C LYS A 124 -1.65 -14.89 7.69
N ILE A 125 -0.84 -14.56 6.69
CA ILE A 125 -1.31 -14.15 5.37
C ILE A 125 -2.13 -15.26 4.71
N VAL A 126 -1.60 -16.47 4.66
CA VAL A 126 -2.28 -17.65 4.06
C VAL A 126 -3.61 -17.89 4.78
N LEU A 127 -3.61 -17.94 6.11
CA LEU A 127 -4.83 -18.16 6.89
C LEU A 127 -5.93 -17.11 6.61
N GLU A 128 -5.58 -15.85 6.45
CA GLU A 128 -6.58 -14.82 6.15
C GLU A 128 -7.02 -14.84 4.68
N LEU A 129 -6.16 -15.25 3.77
CA LEU A 129 -6.52 -15.50 2.37
C LEU A 129 -7.52 -16.66 2.27
N ASP A 130 -7.23 -17.79 2.92
CA ASP A 130 -8.13 -18.96 2.95
C ASP A 130 -9.52 -18.58 3.46
N LYS A 131 -9.62 -17.76 4.51
CA LYS A 131 -10.91 -17.27 5.00
C LYS A 131 -11.68 -16.47 3.97
N ILE A 132 -10.99 -15.57 3.25
CA ILE A 132 -11.63 -14.77 2.20
C ILE A 132 -12.12 -15.68 1.08
N VAL A 133 -11.34 -16.69 0.69
CA VAL A 133 -11.71 -17.65 -0.35
C VAL A 133 -12.89 -18.51 0.08
N SER A 134 -12.88 -19.03 1.31
CA SER A 134 -13.96 -19.86 1.86
C SER A 134 -15.29 -19.10 1.99
N ASP A 135 -15.25 -17.80 2.20
CA ASP A 135 -16.46 -16.94 2.25
C ASP A 135 -17.10 -16.71 0.84
N ILE A 136 -16.41 -17.14 -0.23
CA ILE A 136 -16.84 -16.93 -1.62
C ILE A 136 -17.47 -18.20 -2.21
N VAL A 137 -17.03 -19.35 -1.72
CA VAL A 137 -17.50 -20.68 -2.14
C VAL A 137 -18.75 -21.06 -1.35
#